data_24e3bbba19abe7eac9789fd569040636
#
_entry.id   24e3bbba19abe7eac9789fd569040636
#
_cell.length_a   1.000
_cell.length_b   1.000
_cell.length_c   1.000
_cell.angle_alpha   90.00
_cell.angle_beta   90.00
_cell.angle_gamma   90.00
#
_symmetry.space_group_name_H-M   'P 1'
#
loop_
_entity.id
_entity.type
_entity.pdbx_description
1 polymer ?
#
loop_
_entity_poly.entity_id
_entity_poly.type
_entity_poly.pdbx_seq_one_letter_code
_entity_poly.pdbx_strand_id
1 'polypeptide(L)'
;MAGADQAKDGPAREKTGRGGGGNTRKGESERARLADQLIAAEQEERRRISLFLHDGPVQSLSGITLMLDAALHQLSSGNLEEATQVIAAVLERQRATIKDLRDLSFNLEPVVLRDQGFEPAVKALADDVGIANEIHIELETGFAENLAERTQVVFYQIIREAFHQAIRRGPPTRLAVALHELSDGRVELIIADNAPGERRRTSYETIDERARVLGGKVSVRAASGGGTVVRVGVPAYAAKR
;
A
#
# COMPACT_ATOMS: atom_id res chain seq x y z
N MET A 1 -28.32 -90.95 32.63
CA MET A 1 -26.88 -90.74 32.75
C MET A 1 -26.50 -89.70 31.78
N ALA A 2 -26.46 -88.57 32.17
CA ALA A 2 -25.44 -87.59 32.51
C ALA A 2 -24.44 -87.36 31.34
N GLY A 3 -24.39 -86.13 30.88
CA GLY A 3 -23.38 -85.64 29.98
C GLY A 3 -23.65 -84.14 29.64
N ALA A 4 -23.06 -83.26 30.42
CA ALA A 4 -23.18 -81.83 30.27
C ALA A 4 -22.38 -81.34 29.09
N ASP A 5 -22.99 -80.39 28.33
CA ASP A 5 -22.37 -79.63 27.28
C ASP A 5 -22.06 -78.23 27.83
N GLN A 6 -20.78 -77.80 27.80
CA GLN A 6 -20.37 -76.50 28.20
C GLN A 6 -20.06 -75.67 26.96
N ALA A 7 -20.91 -74.70 26.68
CA ALA A 7 -20.63 -73.62 25.75
C ALA A 7 -19.59 -72.66 26.29
N LYS A 8 -18.49 -72.41 25.53
CA LYS A 8 -17.51 -71.37 25.78
C LYS A 8 -17.86 -70.13 24.98
N ASP A 9 -18.26 -69.14 25.72
CA ASP A 9 -18.37 -67.74 25.22
C ASP A 9 -16.96 -67.12 25.11
N GLY A 10 -16.60 -66.65 23.90
CA GLY A 10 -15.35 -65.96 23.65
C GLY A 10 -15.64 -64.46 23.51
N PRO A 11 -14.80 -63.54 24.10
CA PRO A 11 -15.11 -62.14 24.11
C PRO A 11 -14.89 -61.47 22.75
N ALA A 12 -15.84 -60.63 22.38
CA ALA A 12 -15.82 -59.76 21.22
C ALA A 12 -14.64 -58.78 21.29
N ARG A 13 -13.78 -58.78 20.26
CA ARG A 13 -12.73 -57.77 20.06
C ARG A 13 -13.36 -56.48 19.55
N GLU A 14 -13.36 -55.51 20.43
CA GLU A 14 -13.66 -54.11 20.14
C GLU A 14 -12.59 -53.54 19.19
N LYS A 15 -12.95 -53.24 17.95
CA LYS A 15 -12.11 -52.50 16.99
C LYS A 15 -12.18 -51.04 17.33
N THR A 16 -11.31 -50.54 18.20
CA THR A 16 -11.08 -49.11 18.41
C THR A 16 -10.51 -48.50 17.13
N GLY A 17 -11.29 -47.55 16.58
CA GLY A 17 -10.99 -46.81 15.37
C GLY A 17 -9.70 -45.98 15.52
N ARG A 18 -8.69 -46.29 14.72
CA ARG A 18 -7.56 -45.41 14.41
C ARG A 18 -7.93 -44.60 13.15
N GLY A 19 -8.56 -43.45 13.31
CA GLY A 19 -8.98 -42.62 12.20
C GLY A 19 -8.85 -41.11 12.42
N GLY A 20 -8.17 -40.63 13.46
CA GLY A 20 -8.08 -39.18 13.80
C GLY A 20 -6.73 -38.51 13.59
N GLY A 21 -5.63 -39.25 13.39
CA GLY A 21 -4.28 -38.67 13.40
C GLY A 21 -3.75 -38.11 12.08
N GLY A 22 -4.41 -38.35 10.96
CA GLY A 22 -3.91 -37.95 9.65
C GLY A 22 -4.23 -36.49 9.26
N ASN A 23 -5.38 -35.98 9.72
CA ASN A 23 -5.85 -34.66 9.30
C ASN A 23 -5.24 -33.53 10.13
N THR A 24 -4.94 -33.79 11.42
CA THR A 24 -4.25 -32.83 12.31
C THR A 24 -2.80 -32.62 11.91
N ARG A 25 -2.06 -33.68 11.59
CA ARG A 25 -0.66 -33.57 11.13
C ARG A 25 -0.53 -32.85 9.78
N LYS A 26 -1.49 -33.01 8.88
CA LYS A 26 -1.52 -32.31 7.59
C LYS A 26 -1.78 -30.82 7.77
N GLY A 27 -2.69 -30.45 8.68
CA GLY A 27 -2.96 -29.06 9.03
C GLY A 27 -1.80 -28.37 9.75
N GLU A 28 -1.08 -29.09 10.62
CA GLU A 28 0.12 -28.56 11.31
C GLU A 28 1.29 -28.33 10.33
N SER A 29 1.51 -29.25 9.39
CA SER A 29 2.53 -29.11 8.35
C SER A 29 2.22 -27.95 7.39
N GLU A 30 0.95 -27.75 7.06
CA GLU A 30 0.52 -26.64 6.19
C GLU A 30 0.66 -25.26 6.89
N ARG A 31 0.33 -25.19 8.19
CA ARG A 31 0.56 -24.00 9.02
C ARG A 31 2.03 -23.66 9.18
N ALA A 32 2.89 -24.67 9.42
CA ALA A 32 4.33 -24.48 9.50
C ALA A 32 4.89 -23.93 8.16
N ARG A 33 4.47 -24.51 7.03
CA ARG A 33 4.87 -24.03 5.71
C ARG A 33 4.41 -22.60 5.42
N LEU A 34 3.19 -22.23 5.82
CA LEU A 34 2.68 -20.85 5.67
C LEU A 34 3.46 -19.89 6.56
N ALA A 35 3.79 -20.30 7.79
CA ALA A 35 4.63 -19.50 8.69
C ALA A 35 6.04 -19.27 8.13
N ASP A 36 6.68 -20.32 7.58
CA ASP A 36 7.98 -20.18 6.92
C ASP A 36 7.93 -19.26 5.70
N GLN A 37 6.88 -19.36 4.90
CA GLN A 37 6.66 -18.46 3.76
C GLN A 37 6.46 -16.99 4.19
N LEU A 38 5.74 -16.75 5.28
CA LEU A 38 5.53 -15.43 5.84
C LEU A 38 6.84 -14.83 6.35
N ILE A 39 7.63 -15.61 7.09
CA ILE A 39 8.95 -15.18 7.59
C ILE A 39 9.89 -14.86 6.43
N ALA A 40 9.92 -15.71 5.40
CA ALA A 40 10.74 -15.47 4.21
C ALA A 40 10.33 -14.19 3.47
N ALA A 41 9.01 -13.93 3.32
CA ALA A 41 8.50 -12.72 2.69
C ALA A 41 8.84 -11.47 3.52
N GLU A 42 8.73 -11.54 4.85
CA GLU A 42 9.12 -10.43 5.75
C GLU A 42 10.62 -10.12 5.66
N GLN A 43 11.47 -11.16 5.63
CA GLN A 43 12.92 -10.98 5.49
C GLN A 43 13.30 -10.35 4.15
N GLU A 44 12.66 -10.77 3.06
CA GLU A 44 12.89 -10.19 1.74
C GLU A 44 12.44 -8.73 1.66
N GLU A 45 11.29 -8.39 2.27
CA GLU A 45 10.83 -7.01 2.35
C GLU A 45 11.80 -6.13 3.17
N ARG A 46 12.25 -6.61 4.33
CA ARG A 46 13.26 -5.91 5.14
C ARG A 46 14.56 -5.70 4.37
N ARG A 47 15.00 -6.70 3.61
CA ARG A 47 16.20 -6.61 2.76
C ARG A 47 16.01 -5.56 1.67
N ARG A 48 14.87 -5.55 0.99
CA ARG A 48 14.53 -4.58 -0.04
C ARG A 48 14.53 -3.15 0.49
N ILE A 49 13.93 -2.93 1.67
CA ILE A 49 13.93 -1.63 2.34
C ILE A 49 15.36 -1.20 2.70
N SER A 50 16.16 -2.11 3.26
CA SER A 50 17.54 -1.84 3.63
C SER A 50 18.40 -1.43 2.43
N LEU A 51 18.29 -2.15 1.32
CA LEU A 51 18.99 -1.82 0.07
C LEU A 51 18.55 -0.47 -0.49
N PHE A 52 17.23 -0.21 -0.52
CA PHE A 52 16.71 1.08 -0.97
C PHE A 52 17.23 2.25 -0.12
N LEU A 53 17.23 2.11 1.21
CA LEU A 53 17.73 3.16 2.11
C LEU A 53 19.23 3.39 1.90
N HIS A 54 20.00 2.31 1.75
CA HIS A 54 21.46 2.41 1.60
C HIS A 54 21.86 3.00 0.25
N ASP A 55 21.30 2.52 -0.86
CA ASP A 55 21.74 2.88 -2.22
C ASP A 55 21.11 4.19 -2.72
N GLY A 56 20.05 4.67 -2.09
CA GLY A 56 19.40 5.92 -2.42
C GLY A 56 19.66 7.03 -1.40
N PRO A 57 18.80 7.16 -0.37
CA PRO A 57 18.83 8.29 0.55
C PRO A 57 20.16 8.44 1.31
N VAL A 58 20.75 7.35 1.82
CA VAL A 58 22.01 7.41 2.59
C VAL A 58 23.17 7.90 1.74
N GLN A 59 23.30 7.38 0.50
CA GLN A 59 24.34 7.85 -0.44
C GLN A 59 24.09 9.30 -0.87
N SER A 60 22.82 9.69 -1.07
CA SER A 60 22.46 11.07 -1.41
C SER A 60 22.83 12.03 -0.29
N LEU A 61 22.52 11.70 0.97
CA LEU A 61 22.88 12.51 2.14
C LEU A 61 24.40 12.62 2.33
N SER A 62 25.14 11.53 2.10
CA SER A 62 26.60 11.54 2.11
C SER A 62 27.18 12.48 1.04
N GLY A 63 26.60 12.44 -0.18
CA GLY A 63 26.97 13.38 -1.25
C GLY A 63 26.65 14.84 -0.91
N ILE A 64 25.51 15.10 -0.27
CA ILE A 64 25.12 16.43 0.22
C ILE A 64 26.16 16.96 1.21
N THR A 65 26.63 16.12 2.14
CA THR A 65 27.66 16.52 3.13
C THR A 65 28.95 16.96 2.43
N LEU A 66 29.43 16.18 1.44
CA LEU A 66 30.62 16.56 0.66
C LEU A 66 30.44 17.86 -0.13
N MET A 67 29.25 18.08 -0.67
CA MET A 67 28.95 19.33 -1.37
C MET A 67 28.92 20.54 -0.43
N LEU A 68 28.38 20.37 0.79
CA LEU A 68 28.41 21.43 1.81
C LEU A 68 29.85 21.77 2.25
N ASP A 69 30.71 20.76 2.43
CA ASP A 69 32.14 21.00 2.73
C ASP A 69 32.79 21.77 1.58
N ALA A 70 32.52 21.44 0.34
CA ALA A 70 33.02 22.21 -0.80
C ALA A 70 32.49 23.64 -0.82
N ALA A 71 31.23 23.88 -0.51
CA ALA A 71 30.65 25.23 -0.42
C ALA A 71 31.34 26.06 0.69
N LEU A 72 31.59 25.45 1.85
CA LEU A 72 32.32 26.10 2.95
C LEU A 72 33.76 26.49 2.54
N HIS A 73 34.43 25.61 1.78
CA HIS A 73 35.77 25.92 1.25
C HIS A 73 35.73 27.09 0.26
N GLN A 74 34.75 27.15 -0.65
CA GLN A 74 34.58 28.26 -1.57
C GLN A 74 34.29 29.58 -0.83
N LEU A 75 33.43 29.55 0.19
CA LEU A 75 33.17 30.73 1.04
C LEU A 75 34.44 31.24 1.73
N SER A 76 35.25 30.35 2.30
CA SER A 76 36.49 30.72 2.97
C SER A 76 37.55 31.27 2.01
N SER A 77 37.48 30.90 0.73
CA SER A 77 38.32 31.38 -0.35
C SER A 77 37.82 32.69 -1.01
N GLY A 78 36.66 33.20 -0.56
CA GLY A 78 36.05 34.42 -1.11
C GLY A 78 35.23 34.22 -2.39
N ASN A 79 35.03 32.97 -2.85
CA ASN A 79 34.32 32.63 -4.07
C ASN A 79 32.80 32.49 -3.81
N LEU A 80 32.12 33.62 -3.59
CA LEU A 80 30.70 33.63 -3.22
C LEU A 80 29.76 33.07 -4.31
N GLU A 81 30.09 33.29 -5.57
CA GLU A 81 29.23 32.83 -6.68
C GLU A 81 29.25 31.32 -6.79
N GLU A 82 30.43 30.69 -6.76
CA GLU A 82 30.58 29.22 -6.79
C GLU A 82 29.95 28.57 -5.55
N ALA A 83 30.13 29.19 -4.34
CA ALA A 83 29.49 28.70 -3.14
C ALA A 83 27.97 28.73 -3.24
N THR A 84 27.42 29.80 -3.79
CA THR A 84 25.97 29.93 -3.99
C THR A 84 25.41 28.87 -4.96
N GLN A 85 26.14 28.60 -6.06
CA GLN A 85 25.75 27.55 -7.01
C GLN A 85 25.78 26.16 -6.36
N VAL A 86 26.79 25.84 -5.57
CA VAL A 86 26.88 24.57 -4.85
C VAL A 86 25.76 24.44 -3.84
N ILE A 87 25.43 25.48 -3.08
CA ILE A 87 24.34 25.47 -2.11
C ILE A 87 22.98 25.26 -2.81
N ALA A 88 22.76 25.91 -3.97
CA ALA A 88 21.54 25.71 -4.76
C ALA A 88 21.41 24.24 -5.21
N ALA A 89 22.49 23.62 -5.68
CA ALA A 89 22.50 22.22 -6.08
C ALA A 89 22.26 21.28 -4.87
N VAL A 90 22.77 21.61 -3.69
CA VAL A 90 22.52 20.89 -2.43
C VAL A 90 21.03 20.92 -2.08
N LEU A 91 20.38 22.08 -2.15
CA LEU A 91 18.98 22.23 -1.85
C LEU A 91 18.11 21.38 -2.78
N GLU A 92 18.40 21.36 -4.08
CA GLU A 92 17.66 20.50 -5.02
C GLU A 92 17.87 19.02 -4.71
N ARG A 93 19.08 18.58 -4.44
CA ARG A 93 19.39 17.19 -4.07
C ARG A 93 18.71 16.78 -2.77
N GLN A 94 18.69 17.68 -1.77
CA GLN A 94 18.02 17.44 -0.51
C GLN A 94 16.50 17.29 -0.69
N ARG A 95 15.88 18.16 -1.49
CA ARG A 95 14.43 18.06 -1.82
C ARG A 95 14.09 16.73 -2.49
N ALA A 96 14.91 16.29 -3.45
CA ALA A 96 14.75 15.00 -4.10
C ALA A 96 14.86 13.85 -3.08
N THR A 97 15.88 13.86 -2.21
CA THR A 97 16.09 12.83 -1.18
C THR A 97 14.92 12.77 -0.18
N ILE A 98 14.40 13.92 0.24
CA ILE A 98 13.21 13.98 1.11
C ILE A 98 12.00 13.37 0.42
N LYS A 99 11.82 13.64 -0.88
CA LYS A 99 10.75 13.04 -1.68
C LYS A 99 10.88 11.53 -1.75
N ASP A 100 12.08 11.00 -2.04
CA ASP A 100 12.33 9.55 -2.11
C ASP A 100 12.07 8.86 -0.76
N LEU A 101 12.46 9.49 0.36
CA LEU A 101 12.17 9.00 1.71
C LEU A 101 10.69 9.03 2.04
N ARG A 102 9.97 10.06 1.63
CA ARG A 102 8.50 10.12 1.77
C ARG A 102 7.85 9.03 0.94
N ASP A 103 8.27 8.84 -0.31
CA ASP A 103 7.73 7.79 -1.18
C ASP A 103 7.98 6.38 -0.60
N LEU A 104 9.11 6.14 0.07
CA LEU A 104 9.37 4.90 0.81
C LEU A 104 8.46 4.78 2.04
N SER A 105 8.41 5.80 2.88
CA SER A 105 7.57 5.82 4.10
C SER A 105 6.10 5.57 3.77
N PHE A 106 5.66 6.10 2.63
CA PHE A 106 4.30 5.87 2.14
C PHE A 106 4.08 4.48 1.52
N ASN A 107 5.12 3.77 1.07
CA ASN A 107 5.00 2.39 0.59
C ASN A 107 4.95 1.37 1.73
N LEU A 108 5.51 1.72 2.88
CA LEU A 108 5.25 1.06 4.15
C LEU A 108 3.84 1.47 4.60
N GLU A 109 3.08 0.55 5.18
CA GLU A 109 1.73 0.82 5.69
C GLU A 109 1.72 2.11 6.50
N PRO A 110 0.90 3.11 6.14
CA PRO A 110 0.94 4.38 6.85
C PRO A 110 0.56 4.16 8.31
N VAL A 111 1.42 4.60 9.23
CA VAL A 111 1.18 4.51 10.68
C VAL A 111 -0.18 5.10 11.04
N VAL A 112 -0.57 6.20 10.38
CA VAL A 112 -1.87 6.85 10.55
C VAL A 112 -3.03 5.91 10.16
N LEU A 113 -2.90 5.14 9.08
CA LEU A 113 -3.93 4.19 8.66
C LEU A 113 -4.12 3.08 9.69
N ARG A 114 -3.03 2.55 10.22
CA ARG A 114 -3.05 1.50 11.25
C ARG A 114 -3.56 2.02 12.61
N ASP A 115 -3.12 3.20 13.03
CA ASP A 115 -3.35 3.70 14.38
C ASP A 115 -4.66 4.51 14.51
N GLN A 116 -5.10 5.18 13.43
CA GLN A 116 -6.26 6.08 13.43
C GLN A 116 -7.36 5.68 12.43
N GLY A 117 -7.10 4.72 11.55
CA GLY A 117 -8.03 4.25 10.53
C GLY A 117 -7.98 5.01 9.20
N PHE A 118 -8.88 4.63 8.29
CA PHE A 118 -8.84 5.05 6.89
C PHE A 118 -9.13 6.54 6.69
N GLU A 119 -10.20 7.04 7.30
CA GLU A 119 -10.64 8.44 7.07
C GLU A 119 -9.60 9.46 7.53
N PRO A 120 -9.02 9.38 8.76
CA PRO A 120 -7.92 10.25 9.17
C PRO A 120 -6.68 10.12 8.28
N ALA A 121 -6.35 8.91 7.82
CA ALA A 121 -5.20 8.69 6.94
C ALA A 121 -5.37 9.36 5.57
N VAL A 122 -6.56 9.21 4.95
CA VAL A 122 -6.87 9.86 3.67
C VAL A 122 -6.92 11.37 3.82
N LYS A 123 -7.45 11.87 4.94
CA LYS A 123 -7.48 13.31 5.24
C LYS A 123 -6.06 13.86 5.37
N ALA A 124 -5.20 13.23 6.14
CA ALA A 124 -3.80 13.64 6.28
C ALA A 124 -3.08 13.67 4.93
N LEU A 125 -3.28 12.65 4.09
CA LEU A 125 -2.73 12.61 2.73
C LEU A 125 -3.26 13.78 1.86
N ALA A 126 -4.55 14.08 1.96
CA ALA A 126 -5.18 15.17 1.21
C ALA A 126 -4.65 16.53 1.66
N ASP A 127 -4.53 16.75 2.97
CA ASP A 127 -3.98 17.98 3.54
C ASP A 127 -2.52 18.19 3.09
N ASP A 128 -1.67 17.17 3.19
CA ASP A 128 -0.26 17.22 2.75
C ASP A 128 -0.13 17.53 1.25
N VAL A 129 -0.90 16.84 0.41
CA VAL A 129 -0.88 17.03 -1.04
C VAL A 129 -1.47 18.38 -1.43
N GLY A 130 -2.57 18.77 -0.80
CA GLY A 130 -3.25 20.04 -1.05
C GLY A 130 -2.36 21.23 -0.75
N ILE A 131 -1.71 21.24 0.43
CA ILE A 131 -0.80 22.33 0.84
C ILE A 131 0.45 22.37 -0.05
N ALA A 132 1.06 21.21 -0.32
CA ALA A 132 2.31 21.15 -1.09
C ALA A 132 2.16 21.56 -2.56
N ASN A 133 0.95 21.46 -3.14
CA ASN A 133 0.72 21.69 -4.57
C ASN A 133 -0.36 22.74 -4.83
N GLU A 134 -0.90 23.41 -3.81
CA GLU A 134 -2.00 24.41 -3.92
C GLU A 134 -3.26 23.83 -4.56
N ILE A 135 -3.61 22.58 -4.20
CA ILE A 135 -4.76 21.84 -4.76
C ILE A 135 -5.89 21.80 -3.75
N HIS A 136 -7.11 22.11 -4.20
CA HIS A 136 -8.32 21.85 -3.41
C HIS A 136 -8.72 20.38 -3.50
N ILE A 137 -8.85 19.69 -2.35
CA ILE A 137 -9.19 18.28 -2.30
C ILE A 137 -10.48 18.06 -1.51
N GLU A 138 -11.47 17.46 -2.18
CA GLU A 138 -12.77 17.10 -1.60
C GLU A 138 -12.78 15.62 -1.22
N LEU A 139 -13.22 15.31 0.00
CA LEU A 139 -13.28 13.95 0.52
C LEU A 139 -14.71 13.58 0.94
N GLU A 140 -15.21 12.45 0.43
CA GLU A 140 -16.47 11.81 0.81
C GLU A 140 -16.19 10.34 1.15
N THR A 141 -15.65 10.09 2.36
CA THR A 141 -15.10 8.78 2.78
C THR A 141 -15.81 8.18 3.99
N GLY A 142 -16.90 8.76 4.48
CA GLY A 142 -17.58 8.37 5.72
C GLY A 142 -18.10 6.91 5.79
N PHE A 143 -18.14 6.19 4.65
CA PHE A 143 -18.48 4.76 4.61
C PHE A 143 -17.29 3.86 4.99
N ALA A 144 -16.07 4.38 5.08
CA ALA A 144 -14.83 3.62 5.18
C ALA A 144 -14.71 2.75 6.45
N GLU A 145 -15.39 3.09 7.54
CA GLU A 145 -15.36 2.32 8.80
C GLU A 145 -15.88 0.88 8.64
N ASN A 146 -16.73 0.65 7.64
CA ASN A 146 -17.29 -0.67 7.34
C ASN A 146 -16.38 -1.56 6.47
N LEU A 147 -15.27 -1.01 5.97
CA LEU A 147 -14.35 -1.73 5.12
C LEU A 147 -13.45 -2.68 5.90
N ALA A 148 -13.15 -3.83 5.31
CA ALA A 148 -12.10 -4.71 5.79
C ALA A 148 -10.75 -3.98 5.79
N GLU A 149 -9.91 -4.21 6.79
CA GLU A 149 -8.60 -3.57 6.97
C GLU A 149 -7.72 -3.67 5.70
N ARG A 150 -7.65 -4.87 5.11
CA ARG A 150 -6.96 -5.09 3.84
C ARG A 150 -7.47 -4.18 2.71
N THR A 151 -8.78 -3.94 2.65
CA THR A 151 -9.38 -3.08 1.62
C THR A 151 -9.07 -1.62 1.88
N GLN A 152 -9.06 -1.19 3.15
CA GLN A 152 -8.63 0.16 3.54
C GLN A 152 -7.18 0.43 3.10
N VAL A 153 -6.26 -0.50 3.35
CA VAL A 153 -4.85 -0.38 2.93
C VAL A 153 -4.74 -0.24 1.41
N VAL A 154 -5.39 -1.12 0.66
CA VAL A 154 -5.35 -1.08 -0.81
C VAL A 154 -5.97 0.20 -1.37
N PHE A 155 -7.12 0.64 -0.84
CA PHE A 155 -7.77 1.87 -1.27
C PHE A 155 -6.92 3.11 -0.97
N TYR A 156 -6.31 3.18 0.20
CA TYR A 156 -5.37 4.24 0.54
C TYR A 156 -4.20 4.31 -0.48
N GLN A 157 -3.61 3.17 -0.81
CA GLN A 157 -2.54 3.10 -1.80
C GLN A 157 -2.99 3.51 -3.20
N ILE A 158 -4.24 3.18 -3.58
CA ILE A 158 -4.82 3.57 -4.87
C ILE A 158 -5.08 5.08 -4.91
N ILE A 159 -5.64 5.67 -3.85
CA ILE A 159 -5.87 7.13 -3.75
C ILE A 159 -4.55 7.88 -3.92
N ARG A 160 -3.52 7.47 -3.19
CA ARG A 160 -2.20 8.08 -3.27
C ARG A 160 -1.61 8.01 -4.67
N GLU A 161 -1.65 6.85 -5.30
CA GLU A 161 -1.15 6.67 -6.67
C GLU A 161 -1.93 7.54 -7.66
N ALA A 162 -3.25 7.62 -7.53
CA ALA A 162 -4.07 8.47 -8.37
C ALA A 162 -3.73 9.97 -8.20
N PHE A 163 -3.49 10.44 -6.98
CA PHE A 163 -3.04 11.82 -6.71
C PHE A 163 -1.68 12.09 -7.37
N HIS A 164 -0.73 11.16 -7.20
CA HIS A 164 0.58 11.27 -7.83
C HIS A 164 0.48 11.31 -9.36
N GLN A 165 -0.35 10.47 -9.96
CA GLN A 165 -0.58 10.47 -11.40
C GLN A 165 -1.25 11.78 -11.89
N ALA A 166 -2.16 12.36 -11.12
CA ALA A 166 -2.78 13.65 -11.45
C ALA A 166 -1.73 14.77 -11.47
N ILE A 167 -0.90 14.87 -10.42
CA ILE A 167 0.15 15.89 -10.30
C ILE A 167 1.19 15.75 -11.42
N ARG A 168 1.61 14.53 -11.76
CA ARG A 168 2.58 14.27 -12.86
C ARG A 168 2.06 14.64 -14.26
N ARG A 169 0.75 14.62 -14.47
CA ARG A 169 0.15 15.01 -15.76
C ARG A 169 0.09 16.52 -15.97
N GLY A 170 0.33 17.27 -14.95
CA GLY A 170 0.23 18.72 -14.87
C GLY A 170 -0.60 19.08 -13.63
N PRO A 171 -0.18 20.06 -12.81
CA PRO A 171 -0.80 20.28 -11.51
C PRO A 171 -2.30 20.54 -11.66
N PRO A 172 -3.17 19.67 -11.09
CA PRO A 172 -4.59 19.92 -11.02
C PRO A 172 -4.85 21.05 -10.03
N THR A 173 -5.97 21.75 -10.18
CA THR A 173 -6.46 22.69 -9.16
C THR A 173 -7.49 22.05 -8.23
N ARG A 174 -8.04 20.89 -8.64
CA ARG A 174 -9.05 20.16 -7.87
C ARG A 174 -8.82 18.66 -7.97
N LEU A 175 -8.95 17.99 -6.82
CA LEU A 175 -9.08 16.54 -6.67
C LEU A 175 -10.33 16.24 -5.87
N ALA A 176 -10.93 15.08 -6.11
CA ALA A 176 -12.04 14.58 -5.31
C ALA A 176 -11.90 13.07 -5.08
N VAL A 177 -12.23 12.62 -3.89
CA VAL A 177 -12.30 11.20 -3.53
C VAL A 177 -13.66 10.92 -2.94
N ALA A 178 -14.35 9.93 -3.49
CA ALA A 178 -15.63 9.48 -2.96
C ALA A 178 -15.62 7.95 -2.81
N LEU A 179 -16.28 7.47 -1.75
CA LEU A 179 -16.41 6.06 -1.43
C LEU A 179 -17.89 5.73 -1.21
N HIS A 180 -18.44 4.83 -2.02
CA HIS A 180 -19.85 4.48 -1.99
C HIS A 180 -20.05 2.97 -1.88
N GLU A 181 -21.09 2.57 -1.15
CA GLU A 181 -21.65 1.23 -1.24
C GLU A 181 -22.74 1.21 -2.30
N LEU A 182 -22.67 0.25 -3.21
CA LEU A 182 -23.69 0.01 -4.22
C LEU A 182 -24.80 -0.89 -3.67
N SER A 183 -25.98 -0.86 -4.31
CA SER A 183 -27.16 -1.62 -3.88
C SER A 183 -26.97 -3.16 -3.84
N ASP A 184 -25.97 -3.67 -4.56
CA ASP A 184 -25.59 -5.09 -4.55
C ASP A 184 -24.48 -5.42 -3.53
N GLY A 185 -24.13 -4.49 -2.65
CA GLY A 185 -23.12 -4.63 -1.60
C GLY A 185 -21.68 -4.48 -2.08
N ARG A 186 -21.44 -4.25 -3.37
CA ARG A 186 -20.12 -3.84 -3.86
C ARG A 186 -19.76 -2.47 -3.34
N VAL A 187 -18.47 -2.20 -3.24
CA VAL A 187 -17.97 -0.88 -2.88
C VAL A 187 -17.25 -0.26 -4.07
N GLU A 188 -17.52 1.00 -4.35
CA GLU A 188 -16.88 1.78 -5.40
C GLU A 188 -16.10 2.93 -4.80
N LEU A 189 -14.79 2.98 -5.09
CA LEU A 189 -13.92 4.11 -4.85
C LEU A 189 -13.84 4.93 -6.15
N ILE A 190 -14.11 6.22 -6.06
CA ILE A 190 -14.07 7.17 -7.17
C ILE A 190 -13.02 8.22 -6.85
N ILE A 191 -12.08 8.44 -7.77
CA ILE A 191 -11.09 9.50 -7.66
C ILE A 191 -11.17 10.33 -8.94
N ALA A 192 -11.40 11.62 -8.79
CA ALA A 192 -11.52 12.55 -9.91
C ALA A 192 -10.50 13.69 -9.79
N ASP A 193 -9.97 14.11 -10.93
CA ASP A 193 -9.07 15.24 -11.03
C ASP A 193 -9.39 16.08 -12.27
N ASN A 194 -8.88 17.32 -12.31
CA ASN A 194 -8.96 18.21 -13.45
C ASN A 194 -7.57 18.50 -14.08
N ALA A 195 -6.60 17.58 -13.94
CA ALA A 195 -5.28 17.74 -14.51
C ALA A 195 -5.32 17.85 -16.05
N PRO A 196 -4.61 18.81 -16.65
CA PRO A 196 -4.75 19.12 -18.08
C PRO A 196 -4.02 18.15 -19.02
N GLY A 197 -3.06 17.37 -18.51
CA GLY A 197 -2.18 16.54 -19.34
C GLY A 197 -2.82 15.25 -19.85
N GLU A 198 -2.18 14.64 -20.84
CA GLU A 198 -2.63 13.40 -21.45
C GLU A 198 -2.55 12.20 -20.48
N ARG A 199 -3.56 11.35 -20.58
CA ARG A 199 -3.61 10.06 -19.86
C ARG A 199 -2.83 9.00 -20.62
N ARG A 200 -1.79 8.47 -20.00
CA ARG A 200 -1.08 7.29 -20.53
C ARG A 200 -1.64 6.04 -19.85
N ARG A 201 -1.97 5.01 -20.64
CA ARG A 201 -2.52 3.74 -20.12
C ARG A 201 -1.61 3.11 -19.06
N THR A 202 -0.31 3.10 -19.29
CA THR A 202 0.70 2.57 -18.38
C THR A 202 0.72 3.24 -17.00
N SER A 203 0.24 4.47 -16.90
CA SER A 203 0.18 5.20 -15.63
C SER A 203 -0.82 4.61 -14.63
N TYR A 204 -1.74 3.75 -15.09
CA TYR A 204 -2.80 3.18 -14.24
C TYR A 204 -2.66 1.66 -14.02
N GLU A 205 -1.62 1.03 -14.57
CA GLU A 205 -1.36 -0.40 -14.41
C GLU A 205 -1.17 -0.78 -12.95
N THR A 206 -0.44 0.02 -12.19
CA THR A 206 -0.26 -0.18 -10.73
C THR A 206 -1.58 -0.12 -9.96
N ILE A 207 -2.51 0.77 -10.35
CA ILE A 207 -3.84 0.85 -9.75
C ILE A 207 -4.66 -0.41 -10.06
N ASP A 208 -4.59 -0.89 -11.31
CA ASP A 208 -5.28 -2.11 -11.74
C ASP A 208 -4.74 -3.36 -11.03
N GLU A 209 -3.42 -3.49 -10.90
CA GLU A 209 -2.77 -4.57 -10.15
C GLU A 209 -3.22 -4.58 -8.68
N ARG A 210 -3.25 -3.43 -8.01
CA ARG A 210 -3.71 -3.31 -6.63
C ARG A 210 -5.19 -3.68 -6.47
N ALA A 211 -6.04 -3.21 -7.37
CA ALA A 211 -7.47 -3.56 -7.36
C ALA A 211 -7.71 -5.06 -7.55
N ARG A 212 -6.92 -5.73 -8.41
CA ARG A 212 -6.99 -7.18 -8.63
C ARG A 212 -6.72 -8.00 -7.37
N VAL A 213 -5.88 -7.52 -6.44
CA VAL A 213 -5.62 -8.18 -5.15
C VAL A 213 -6.91 -8.35 -4.32
N LEU A 214 -7.90 -7.47 -4.53
CA LEU A 214 -9.22 -7.51 -3.92
C LEU A 214 -10.29 -8.16 -4.83
N GLY A 215 -9.91 -8.72 -5.98
CA GLY A 215 -10.88 -9.17 -7.00
C GLY A 215 -11.63 -8.01 -7.66
N GLY A 216 -11.11 -6.79 -7.54
CA GLY A 216 -11.72 -5.57 -8.05
C GLY A 216 -11.48 -5.33 -9.53
N LYS A 217 -12.17 -4.33 -10.07
CA LYS A 217 -12.04 -3.86 -11.46
C LYS A 217 -11.82 -2.35 -11.48
N VAL A 218 -10.96 -1.88 -12.38
CA VAL A 218 -10.65 -0.47 -12.56
C VAL A 218 -11.23 0.03 -13.90
N SER A 219 -11.80 1.21 -13.89
CA SER A 219 -12.13 1.94 -15.09
C SER A 219 -11.58 3.37 -15.01
N VAL A 220 -10.93 3.81 -16.08
CA VAL A 220 -10.32 5.14 -16.17
C VAL A 220 -10.96 5.86 -17.37
N ARG A 221 -11.58 7.02 -17.11
CA ARG A 221 -12.29 7.80 -18.13
C ARG A 221 -11.89 9.28 -18.07
N ALA A 222 -12.14 10.00 -19.17
CA ALA A 222 -12.09 11.45 -19.17
C ALA A 222 -13.21 12.02 -18.29
N ALA A 223 -12.92 13.03 -17.50
CA ALA A 223 -13.95 13.86 -16.88
C ALA A 223 -14.57 14.82 -17.93
N SER A 224 -15.86 15.14 -17.78
CA SER A 224 -16.60 16.01 -18.72
C SER A 224 -16.07 17.45 -18.79
N GLY A 225 -15.30 17.89 -17.79
CA GLY A 225 -14.67 19.23 -17.71
C GLY A 225 -13.15 19.22 -17.92
N GLY A 226 -12.58 18.13 -18.44
CA GLY A 226 -11.13 17.89 -18.46
C GLY A 226 -10.66 17.08 -17.26
N GLY A 227 -9.47 16.48 -17.35
CA GLY A 227 -8.91 15.62 -16.31
C GLY A 227 -9.37 14.16 -16.39
N THR A 228 -9.34 13.44 -15.27
CA THR A 228 -9.56 11.99 -15.22
C THR A 228 -10.48 11.59 -14.08
N VAL A 229 -11.31 10.57 -14.33
CA VAL A 229 -12.05 9.85 -13.30
C VAL A 229 -11.55 8.40 -13.27
N VAL A 230 -11.01 7.99 -12.15
CA VAL A 230 -10.65 6.60 -11.83
C VAL A 230 -11.76 6.02 -10.95
N ARG A 231 -12.33 4.90 -11.35
CA ARG A 231 -13.32 4.15 -10.56
C ARG A 231 -12.78 2.76 -10.29
N VAL A 232 -12.82 2.35 -9.03
CA VAL A 232 -12.39 1.04 -8.57
C VAL A 232 -13.55 0.36 -7.87
N GLY A 233 -14.11 -0.66 -8.50
CA GLY A 233 -15.20 -1.47 -7.92
C GLY A 233 -14.63 -2.73 -7.28
N VAL A 234 -15.01 -2.99 -6.02
CA VAL A 234 -14.58 -4.15 -5.24
C VAL A 234 -15.80 -4.96 -4.82
N PRO A 235 -15.79 -6.32 -4.94
CA PRO A 235 -16.90 -7.16 -4.58
C PRO A 235 -17.17 -7.14 -3.06
N ALA A 236 -18.43 -7.37 -2.66
CA ALA A 236 -18.87 -7.29 -1.26
C ALA A 236 -18.06 -8.17 -0.30
N TYR A 237 -17.64 -9.37 -0.73
CA TYR A 237 -16.85 -10.30 0.10
C TYR A 237 -15.44 -9.80 0.43
N ALA A 238 -14.90 -8.91 -0.38
CA ALA A 238 -13.58 -8.32 -0.15
C ALA A 238 -13.69 -6.93 0.49
N ALA A 239 -14.85 -6.27 0.40
CA ALA A 239 -15.05 -4.92 0.87
C ALA A 239 -15.33 -4.83 2.37
N LYS A 240 -16.07 -5.79 2.93
CA LYS A 240 -16.58 -5.72 4.31
C LYS A 240 -15.83 -6.64 5.27
N ARG A 241 -15.85 -6.26 6.54
CA ARG A 241 -15.40 -7.09 7.68
C ARG A 241 -16.29 -8.31 7.87
#